data_a3fffba1a68cd3e21227ead63b7bec10
#
_entry.id   a3fffba1a68cd3e21227ead63b7bec10
#
_cell.length_a   1.000
_cell.length_b   1.000
_cell.length_c   1.000
_cell.angle_alpha   90.00
_cell.angle_beta   90.00
_cell.angle_gamma   90.00
#
_symmetry.space_group_name_H-M   'P 1'
#
loop_
_entity.id
_entity.type
_entity.pdbx_description
1 polymer ?
#
loop_
_entity_poly.entity_id
_entity_poly.type
_entity_poly.pdbx_seq_one_letter_code
_entity_poly.pdbx_strand_id
1 'polypeptide(L)'
;MSYWIVACSSAEKTKDATLESLKSSIVVKQKLCEDVSMFDVPENLKFGSFDSLIKLVDDLGKFDSQAESVVRRVERQALELDSTVDLLIYTQRSQMGVDDYVSKFKWDDMKFPRGRSVQDNIQSLLNSVQKIDEEVKNKTQQYTDAKQQAALFGRKEQVSHIQRDLVDLLTPETVQETDFVYSEHLTTLIVVVPRGAEEELLSHYSSFDQYVVPESAQKIAPDDKEGNSLWRVIMFKSATDAFKTSCRQHRFTVRDFVYDKTKYQQVVESRAASEAELRKQEGLLRRVCQVAFSDSMVAWTHLKAMRIFVEAVLRFGVPPTFGAYLIKPGKYASKQSKLRSELVEVLCKNTGGMFGSMTAGDSKESGHQGADDEAGEYYPYVFVGFTPMSAK
;
A
#
# COMPACT_ATOMS: atom_id res chain seq x y z
N MET A 1 6.26 -13.75 -9.65
CA MET A 1 7.19 -14.76 -10.22
C MET A 1 8.36 -14.89 -9.26
N SER A 2 8.91 -16.11 -9.05
CA SER A 2 10.05 -16.33 -8.18
C SER A 2 11.35 -16.34 -8.97
N TYR A 3 12.43 -15.89 -8.38
CA TYR A 3 13.79 -15.88 -8.94
C TYR A 3 14.74 -16.54 -7.96
N TRP A 4 15.77 -17.19 -8.50
CA TRP A 4 16.86 -17.77 -7.75
C TRP A 4 18.16 -17.09 -8.12
N ILE A 5 18.86 -16.55 -7.13
CA ILE A 5 20.23 -16.04 -7.32
C ILE A 5 21.17 -17.15 -6.83
N VAL A 6 22.02 -17.63 -7.72
CA VAL A 6 22.96 -18.70 -7.45
C VAL A 6 24.38 -18.17 -7.66
N ALA A 7 25.28 -18.34 -6.71
CA ALA A 7 26.67 -18.00 -6.89
C ALA A 7 27.56 -19.23 -6.71
N CYS A 8 28.54 -19.38 -7.61
CA CYS A 8 29.52 -20.46 -7.59
C CYS A 8 30.93 -19.92 -7.80
N SER A 9 31.94 -20.70 -7.38
CA SER A 9 33.35 -20.36 -7.62
C SER A 9 33.63 -20.26 -9.13
N SER A 10 34.40 -19.28 -9.54
CA SER A 10 34.87 -19.06 -10.90
C SER A 10 36.38 -19.30 -11.06
N ALA A 11 37.00 -20.04 -10.16
CA ALA A 11 38.44 -20.28 -10.16
C ALA A 11 38.93 -21.01 -11.40
N GLU A 12 38.15 -21.91 -11.99
CA GLU A 12 38.54 -22.75 -13.12
C GLU A 12 37.92 -22.34 -14.46
N LYS A 13 36.78 -21.67 -14.44
CA LYS A 13 36.07 -21.24 -15.65
C LYS A 13 35.67 -19.78 -15.58
N THR A 14 35.67 -19.11 -16.69
CA THR A 14 35.18 -17.74 -16.79
C THR A 14 33.69 -17.70 -16.51
N LYS A 15 33.22 -16.55 -15.97
CA LYS A 15 31.82 -16.33 -15.66
C LYS A 15 30.91 -16.57 -16.88
N ASP A 16 31.34 -16.14 -18.07
CA ASP A 16 30.60 -16.34 -19.30
C ASP A 16 30.52 -17.80 -19.73
N ALA A 17 31.62 -18.57 -19.61
CA ALA A 17 31.62 -20.00 -19.92
C ALA A 17 30.69 -20.78 -18.94
N THR A 18 30.63 -20.39 -17.68
CA THR A 18 29.71 -20.97 -16.75
C THR A 18 28.26 -20.61 -17.06
N LEU A 19 27.99 -19.38 -17.48
CA LEU A 19 26.66 -18.95 -17.91
C LEU A 19 26.18 -19.76 -19.12
N GLU A 20 27.05 -19.95 -20.14
CA GLU A 20 26.72 -20.76 -21.32
C GLU A 20 26.47 -22.24 -20.94
N SER A 21 27.27 -22.79 -20.03
CA SER A 21 27.08 -24.15 -19.52
C SER A 21 25.75 -24.31 -18.83
N LEU A 22 25.37 -23.35 -17.94
CA LEU A 22 24.08 -23.32 -17.27
C LEU A 22 22.93 -23.20 -18.30
N LYS A 23 23.01 -22.25 -19.23
CA LYS A 23 21.97 -22.09 -20.28
C LYS A 23 21.79 -23.36 -21.10
N SER A 24 22.89 -23.99 -21.54
CA SER A 24 22.81 -25.21 -22.35
C SER A 24 22.20 -26.38 -21.59
N SER A 25 22.50 -26.54 -20.29
CA SER A 25 21.99 -27.65 -19.49
C SER A 25 20.55 -27.41 -19.04
N ILE A 26 20.30 -26.32 -18.26
CA ILE A 26 19.03 -26.16 -17.55
C ILE A 26 17.92 -25.47 -18.37
N VAL A 27 18.29 -24.66 -19.38
CA VAL A 27 17.30 -24.01 -20.27
C VAL A 27 17.04 -24.89 -21.50
N VAL A 28 18.09 -25.23 -22.24
CA VAL A 28 17.94 -25.87 -23.56
C VAL A 28 17.67 -27.35 -23.43
N LYS A 29 18.55 -28.11 -22.73
CA LYS A 29 18.42 -29.58 -22.61
C LYS A 29 17.29 -30.01 -21.71
N GLN A 30 17.25 -29.53 -20.49
CA GLN A 30 16.33 -30.00 -19.45
C GLN A 30 15.02 -29.20 -19.38
N LYS A 31 14.98 -27.97 -19.91
CA LYS A 31 13.81 -27.06 -19.86
C LYS A 31 13.23 -26.89 -18.45
N LEU A 32 14.12 -26.76 -17.46
CA LEU A 32 13.77 -26.64 -16.06
C LEU A 32 13.51 -25.20 -15.63
N CYS A 33 14.08 -24.24 -16.34
CA CYS A 33 13.88 -22.81 -16.09
C CYS A 33 13.56 -22.06 -17.40
N GLU A 34 13.03 -20.85 -17.25
CA GLU A 34 12.63 -20.00 -18.36
C GLU A 34 13.85 -19.27 -18.95
N ASP A 35 14.71 -18.73 -18.07
CA ASP A 35 15.92 -18.00 -18.48
C ASP A 35 16.98 -18.04 -17.38
N VAL A 36 18.24 -17.77 -17.79
CA VAL A 36 19.40 -17.58 -16.92
C VAL A 36 20.17 -16.36 -17.40
N SER A 37 20.44 -15.42 -16.52
CA SER A 37 21.21 -14.21 -16.77
C SER A 37 22.33 -14.00 -15.75
N MET A 38 23.30 -13.16 -16.06
CA MET A 38 24.29 -12.71 -15.08
C MET A 38 23.62 -11.81 -14.07
N PHE A 39 23.96 -11.99 -12.79
CA PHE A 39 23.58 -11.09 -11.70
C PHE A 39 24.83 -10.35 -11.23
N ASP A 40 24.83 -9.03 -11.37
CA ASP A 40 26.03 -8.20 -11.17
C ASP A 40 26.33 -7.98 -9.69
N VAL A 41 27.15 -8.86 -9.11
CA VAL A 41 27.65 -8.75 -7.74
C VAL A 41 29.13 -8.35 -7.78
N PRO A 42 29.52 -7.18 -7.21
CA PRO A 42 30.92 -6.78 -7.18
C PRO A 42 31.76 -7.73 -6.30
N GLU A 43 32.89 -8.19 -6.81
CA GLU A 43 33.83 -9.03 -6.06
C GLU A 43 34.73 -8.23 -5.13
N ASN A 44 34.83 -6.92 -5.33
CA ASN A 44 35.77 -6.02 -4.64
C ASN A 44 35.11 -5.14 -3.56
N LEU A 45 34.00 -5.59 -3.00
CA LEU A 45 33.41 -4.91 -1.86
C LEU A 45 34.32 -5.04 -0.64
N LYS A 46 34.52 -3.96 0.10
CA LYS A 46 35.29 -3.98 1.34
C LYS A 46 34.48 -4.62 2.47
N PHE A 47 35.16 -5.38 3.30
CA PHE A 47 34.61 -5.95 4.53
C PHE A 47 35.68 -5.91 5.64
N GLY A 48 35.25 -6.08 6.88
CA GLY A 48 36.12 -6.11 8.04
C GLY A 48 36.77 -7.48 8.27
N SER A 49 36.65 -8.02 9.47
CA SER A 49 37.12 -9.38 9.80
C SER A 49 36.12 -10.45 9.37
N PHE A 50 36.58 -11.70 9.26
CA PHE A 50 35.66 -12.85 9.02
C PHE A 50 34.62 -12.99 10.13
N ASP A 51 34.99 -12.76 11.38
CA ASP A 51 34.02 -12.79 12.50
C ASP A 51 32.89 -11.78 12.34
N SER A 52 33.23 -10.61 11.76
CA SER A 52 32.21 -9.59 11.47
C SER A 52 31.26 -10.01 10.33
N LEU A 53 31.76 -10.76 9.34
CA LEU A 53 30.93 -11.30 8.26
C LEU A 53 30.02 -12.43 8.77
N ILE A 54 30.49 -13.29 9.66
CA ILE A 54 29.68 -14.37 10.27
C ILE A 54 28.49 -13.77 11.02
N LYS A 55 28.74 -12.77 11.88
CA LYS A 55 27.66 -12.05 12.58
C LYS A 55 26.68 -11.38 11.62
N LEU A 56 27.20 -10.85 10.52
CA LEU A 56 26.38 -10.19 9.52
C LEU A 56 25.43 -11.17 8.81
N VAL A 57 25.86 -12.41 8.53
CA VAL A 57 25.00 -13.46 7.92
C VAL A 57 23.76 -13.72 8.77
N ASP A 58 23.94 -13.84 10.09
CA ASP A 58 22.82 -14.08 11.01
C ASP A 58 21.77 -12.96 10.99
N ASP A 59 22.23 -11.72 10.78
CA ASP A 59 21.35 -10.56 10.71
C ASP A 59 20.75 -10.33 9.31
N LEU A 60 21.43 -10.79 8.24
CA LEU A 60 20.99 -10.55 6.86
C LEU A 60 19.61 -11.13 6.56
N GLY A 61 19.24 -12.27 7.15
CA GLY A 61 17.90 -12.83 7.02
C GLY A 61 16.81 -11.92 7.58
N LYS A 62 17.09 -11.27 8.72
CA LYS A 62 16.17 -10.31 9.34
C LYS A 62 16.06 -9.03 8.50
N PHE A 63 17.18 -8.52 8.02
CA PHE A 63 17.24 -7.32 7.17
C PHE A 63 16.51 -7.53 5.85
N ASP A 64 16.66 -8.70 5.26
CA ASP A 64 15.99 -9.11 4.04
C ASP A 64 14.46 -9.13 4.23
N SER A 65 13.98 -9.78 5.30
CA SER A 65 12.55 -9.81 5.65
C SER A 65 12.00 -8.41 5.95
N GLN A 66 12.79 -7.54 6.57
CA GLN A 66 12.41 -6.15 6.83
C GLN A 66 12.26 -5.37 5.52
N ALA A 67 13.23 -5.45 4.61
CA ALA A 67 13.18 -4.79 3.32
C ALA A 67 11.99 -5.31 2.48
N GLU A 68 11.79 -6.62 2.44
CA GLU A 68 10.63 -7.23 1.78
C GLU A 68 9.30 -6.71 2.32
N SER A 69 9.16 -6.64 3.65
CA SER A 69 7.92 -6.16 4.28
C SER A 69 7.55 -4.74 3.86
N VAL A 70 8.55 -3.86 3.67
CA VAL A 70 8.34 -2.50 3.18
C VAL A 70 7.91 -2.51 1.72
N VAL A 71 8.60 -3.26 0.86
CA VAL A 71 8.22 -3.41 -0.56
C VAL A 71 6.78 -3.90 -0.68
N ARG A 72 6.39 -4.94 0.07
CA ARG A 72 5.03 -5.49 0.07
C ARG A 72 3.98 -4.50 0.55
N ARG A 73 4.32 -3.68 1.55
CA ARG A 73 3.42 -2.64 2.05
C ARG A 73 3.16 -1.58 1.00
N VAL A 74 4.23 -1.09 0.37
CA VAL A 74 4.13 -0.07 -0.67
C VAL A 74 3.37 -0.61 -1.90
N GLU A 75 3.66 -1.85 -2.33
CA GLU A 75 2.94 -2.55 -3.40
C GLU A 75 1.44 -2.61 -3.11
N ARG A 76 1.06 -3.06 -1.92
CA ARG A 76 -0.34 -3.15 -1.48
C ARG A 76 -1.01 -1.78 -1.48
N GLN A 77 -0.36 -0.78 -0.90
CA GLN A 77 -0.91 0.58 -0.82
C GLN A 77 -1.13 1.19 -2.22
N ALA A 78 -0.22 0.96 -3.15
CA ALA A 78 -0.38 1.42 -4.53
C ALA A 78 -1.56 0.73 -5.24
N LEU A 79 -1.71 -0.59 -5.07
CA LEU A 79 -2.81 -1.38 -5.65
C LEU A 79 -4.17 -1.06 -5.02
N GLU A 80 -4.22 -0.68 -3.75
CA GLU A 80 -5.45 -0.19 -3.09
C GLU A 80 -5.93 1.15 -3.64
N LEU A 81 -4.99 2.02 -4.06
CA LEU A 81 -5.32 3.29 -4.71
C LEU A 81 -5.74 3.11 -6.17
N ASP A 82 -5.07 2.23 -6.88
CA ASP A 82 -5.31 1.96 -8.28
C ASP A 82 -4.91 0.52 -8.61
N SER A 83 -5.91 -0.35 -8.75
CA SER A 83 -5.69 -1.79 -9.03
C SER A 83 -5.04 -2.06 -10.39
N THR A 84 -5.01 -1.05 -11.28
CA THR A 84 -4.44 -1.15 -12.64
C THR A 84 -3.07 -0.52 -12.73
N VAL A 85 -2.51 0.01 -11.64
CA VAL A 85 -1.21 0.70 -11.66
C VAL A 85 -0.10 -0.26 -12.05
N ASP A 86 0.72 0.18 -13.01
CA ASP A 86 1.99 -0.48 -13.34
C ASP A 86 3.09 0.09 -12.45
N LEU A 87 3.58 -0.76 -11.56
CA LEU A 87 4.69 -0.43 -10.67
C LEU A 87 6.01 -0.60 -11.43
N LEU A 88 6.67 0.51 -11.69
CA LEU A 88 7.89 0.58 -12.48
C LEU A 88 9.08 0.94 -11.61
N ILE A 89 10.26 0.50 -12.04
CA ILE A 89 11.53 0.85 -11.42
C ILE A 89 12.15 2.01 -12.18
N TYR A 90 12.46 3.08 -11.47
CA TYR A 90 13.13 4.27 -12.00
C TYR A 90 14.64 4.15 -11.76
N THR A 91 15.39 4.01 -12.83
CA THR A 91 16.85 4.06 -12.81
C THR A 91 17.33 5.38 -13.38
N GLN A 92 18.59 5.73 -13.21
CA GLN A 92 19.16 6.98 -13.76
C GLN A 92 19.02 7.10 -15.30
N ARG A 93 18.85 5.99 -16.00
CA ARG A 93 18.85 5.95 -17.47
C ARG A 93 17.53 5.57 -18.09
N SER A 94 16.67 4.89 -17.35
CA SER A 94 15.43 4.32 -17.90
C SER A 94 14.41 4.00 -16.83
N GLN A 95 13.20 3.84 -17.28
CA GLN A 95 12.05 3.32 -16.54
C GLN A 95 11.76 1.93 -17.09
N MET A 96 11.62 0.93 -16.22
CA MET A 96 11.43 -0.46 -16.66
C MET A 96 10.57 -1.25 -15.69
N GLY A 97 10.00 -2.35 -16.15
CA GLY A 97 9.25 -3.29 -15.32
C GLY A 97 10.16 -3.99 -14.31
N VAL A 98 9.58 -4.55 -13.26
CA VAL A 98 10.32 -5.24 -12.19
C VAL A 98 11.10 -6.44 -12.71
N ASP A 99 10.49 -7.25 -13.57
CA ASP A 99 11.12 -8.44 -14.15
C ASP A 99 12.35 -8.06 -15.04
N ASP A 100 12.22 -6.98 -15.82
CA ASP A 100 13.32 -6.45 -16.63
C ASP A 100 14.45 -5.90 -15.76
N TYR A 101 14.10 -5.20 -14.68
CA TYR A 101 15.09 -4.66 -13.74
C TYR A 101 15.89 -5.78 -13.06
N VAL A 102 15.21 -6.80 -12.55
CA VAL A 102 15.85 -7.92 -11.84
C VAL A 102 16.72 -8.74 -12.80
N SER A 103 16.23 -9.02 -14.04
CA SER A 103 16.98 -9.80 -15.03
C SER A 103 18.19 -9.07 -15.62
N LYS A 104 18.17 -7.73 -15.63
CA LYS A 104 19.26 -6.87 -16.11
C LYS A 104 19.94 -6.10 -14.98
N PHE A 105 19.85 -6.63 -13.76
CA PHE A 105 20.40 -5.97 -12.58
C PHE A 105 21.87 -5.60 -12.76
N LYS A 106 22.19 -4.36 -12.40
CA LYS A 106 23.55 -3.83 -12.33
C LYS A 106 23.74 -3.12 -11.00
N TRP A 107 24.89 -3.33 -10.41
CA TRP A 107 25.28 -2.68 -9.19
C TRP A 107 25.35 -1.15 -9.35
N ASP A 108 24.78 -0.41 -8.41
CA ASP A 108 24.80 1.05 -8.38
C ASP A 108 25.89 1.56 -7.43
N ASP A 109 27.06 1.88 -8.00
CA ASP A 109 28.21 2.41 -7.25
C ASP A 109 27.96 3.80 -6.67
N MET A 110 26.98 4.56 -7.17
CA MET A 110 26.65 5.89 -6.61
C MET A 110 25.85 5.77 -5.32
N LYS A 111 24.89 4.85 -5.27
CA LYS A 111 24.10 4.57 -4.05
C LYS A 111 24.91 3.74 -3.05
N PHE A 112 25.66 2.74 -3.53
CA PHE A 112 26.39 1.78 -2.70
C PHE A 112 27.85 1.66 -3.12
N PRO A 113 28.71 2.61 -2.72
CA PRO A 113 30.13 2.66 -3.15
C PRO A 113 30.91 1.42 -2.73
N ARG A 114 31.64 0.80 -3.65
CA ARG A 114 32.53 -0.35 -3.37
C ARG A 114 33.64 -0.02 -2.38
N GLY A 115 34.05 1.23 -2.30
CA GLY A 115 35.04 1.72 -1.34
C GLY A 115 34.58 1.75 0.12
N ARG A 116 33.30 1.68 0.38
CA ARG A 116 32.68 1.60 1.71
C ARG A 116 32.55 0.13 2.13
N SER A 117 32.57 -0.15 3.45
CA SER A 117 32.36 -1.52 3.91
C SER A 117 30.93 -2.03 3.58
N VAL A 118 30.81 -3.36 3.38
CA VAL A 118 29.50 -4.00 3.16
C VAL A 118 28.54 -3.69 4.31
N GLN A 119 29.04 -3.71 5.55
CA GLN A 119 28.25 -3.40 6.74
C GLN A 119 27.70 -1.97 6.71
N ASP A 120 28.56 -0.98 6.36
CA ASP A 120 28.12 0.42 6.26
C ASP A 120 27.12 0.63 5.11
N ASN A 121 27.30 -0.08 3.99
CA ASN A 121 26.36 -0.05 2.88
C ASN A 121 25.01 -0.63 3.27
N ILE A 122 24.98 -1.76 3.98
CA ILE A 122 23.74 -2.38 4.49
C ILE A 122 23.05 -1.44 5.48
N GLN A 123 23.81 -0.85 6.43
CA GLN A 123 23.21 0.08 7.39
C GLN A 123 22.62 1.32 6.72
N SER A 124 23.32 1.88 5.74
CA SER A 124 22.82 3.01 4.95
C SER A 124 21.55 2.63 4.17
N LEU A 125 21.50 1.41 3.60
CA LEU A 125 20.35 0.87 2.92
C LEU A 125 19.15 0.72 3.87
N LEU A 126 19.33 0.12 5.02
CA LEU A 126 18.28 -0.07 6.02
C LEU A 126 17.71 1.27 6.50
N ASN A 127 18.57 2.25 6.75
CA ASN A 127 18.14 3.60 7.12
C ASN A 127 17.29 4.25 6.01
N SER A 128 17.64 4.04 4.73
CA SER A 128 16.84 4.57 3.62
C SER A 128 15.52 3.84 3.47
N VAL A 129 15.47 2.52 3.62
CA VAL A 129 14.24 1.72 3.60
C VAL A 129 13.31 2.13 4.75
N GLN A 130 13.85 2.37 5.94
CA GLN A 130 13.06 2.86 7.07
C GLN A 130 12.45 4.23 6.80
N LYS A 131 13.20 5.18 6.24
CA LYS A 131 12.69 6.50 5.87
C LYS A 131 11.56 6.41 4.84
N ILE A 132 11.71 5.53 3.85
CA ILE A 132 10.66 5.26 2.84
C ILE A 132 9.39 4.75 3.54
N ASP A 133 9.52 3.80 4.46
CA ASP A 133 8.39 3.24 5.21
C ASP A 133 7.66 4.30 6.04
N GLU A 134 8.40 5.16 6.74
CA GLU A 134 7.85 6.26 7.52
C GLU A 134 7.13 7.29 6.64
N GLU A 135 7.71 7.65 5.50
CA GLU A 135 7.10 8.58 4.55
C GLU A 135 5.78 8.05 3.98
N VAL A 136 5.77 6.78 3.53
CA VAL A 136 4.55 6.13 3.02
C VAL A 136 3.47 6.05 4.10
N LYS A 137 3.82 5.67 5.33
CA LYS A 137 2.89 5.64 6.47
C LYS A 137 2.27 7.02 6.73
N ASN A 138 3.09 8.05 6.79
CA ASN A 138 2.63 9.43 7.04
C ASN A 138 1.67 9.91 5.94
N LYS A 139 1.99 9.63 4.67
CA LYS A 139 1.13 10.01 3.54
C LYS A 139 -0.16 9.20 3.50
N THR A 140 -0.11 7.92 3.83
CA THR A 140 -1.30 7.08 3.96
C THR A 140 -2.23 7.60 5.06
N GLN A 141 -1.67 8.02 6.20
CA GLN A 141 -2.46 8.61 7.28
C GLN A 141 -3.16 9.90 6.83
N GLN A 142 -2.41 10.83 6.20
CA GLN A 142 -2.97 12.08 5.67
C GLN A 142 -4.12 11.84 4.68
N TYR A 143 -3.98 10.86 3.78
CA TYR A 143 -5.04 10.46 2.86
C TYR A 143 -6.25 9.87 3.59
N THR A 144 -6.02 9.02 4.59
CA THR A 144 -7.09 8.39 5.37
C THR A 144 -7.88 9.44 6.15
N ASP A 145 -7.21 10.42 6.75
CA ASP A 145 -7.84 11.52 7.47
C ASP A 145 -8.70 12.38 6.53
N ALA A 146 -8.15 12.75 5.37
CA ALA A 146 -8.90 13.49 4.34
C ALA A 146 -10.12 12.69 3.84
N LYS A 147 -9.97 11.38 3.63
CA LYS A 147 -11.07 10.49 3.24
C LYS A 147 -12.16 10.40 4.31
N GLN A 148 -11.78 10.34 5.57
CA GLN A 148 -12.75 10.34 6.68
C GLN A 148 -13.50 11.67 6.76
N GLN A 149 -12.81 12.81 6.62
CA GLN A 149 -13.44 14.12 6.60
C GLN A 149 -14.45 14.25 5.45
N ALA A 150 -14.07 13.88 4.23
CA ALA A 150 -14.97 13.90 3.09
C ALA A 150 -16.18 12.94 3.28
N ALA A 151 -15.96 11.78 3.88
CA ALA A 151 -17.03 10.82 4.16
C ALA A 151 -18.05 11.30 5.21
N LEU A 152 -17.64 12.19 6.13
CA LEU A 152 -18.58 12.79 7.10
C LEU A 152 -19.66 13.62 6.40
N PHE A 153 -19.33 14.34 5.33
CA PHE A 153 -20.30 15.07 4.54
C PHE A 153 -21.26 14.11 3.81
N GLY A 154 -20.75 13.07 3.16
CA GLY A 154 -21.56 12.09 2.45
C GLY A 154 -22.51 11.27 3.36
N ARG A 155 -22.11 10.97 4.60
CA ARG A 155 -22.98 10.29 5.57
C ARG A 155 -24.15 11.17 6.00
N LYS A 156 -23.93 12.47 6.18
CA LYS A 156 -24.99 13.42 6.51
C LYS A 156 -26.12 13.45 5.48
N GLU A 157 -25.83 13.19 4.22
CA GLU A 157 -26.85 13.16 3.14
C GLU A 157 -27.79 11.93 3.19
N GLN A 158 -27.37 10.85 3.83
CA GLN A 158 -28.14 9.60 3.88
C GLN A 158 -28.99 9.45 5.13
N VAL A 159 -28.93 10.41 6.05
CA VAL A 159 -29.66 10.39 7.31
C VAL A 159 -31.07 10.93 7.12
N SER A 160 -32.03 10.40 7.90
CA SER A 160 -33.44 10.85 7.94
C SER A 160 -33.57 12.35 8.19
N HIS A 161 -34.63 12.99 7.69
CA HIS A 161 -34.97 14.40 7.94
C HIS A 161 -35.01 14.78 9.44
N ILE A 162 -35.21 13.78 10.29
CA ILE A 162 -35.21 13.95 11.75
C ILE A 162 -33.79 14.31 12.27
N GLN A 163 -32.75 13.75 11.67
CA GLN A 163 -31.37 13.89 12.16
C GLN A 163 -30.45 14.68 11.21
N ARG A 164 -30.81 14.77 9.93
CA ARG A 164 -30.01 15.46 8.90
C ARG A 164 -29.94 16.96 9.21
N ASP A 165 -28.79 17.58 8.95
CA ASP A 165 -28.65 19.03 9.09
C ASP A 165 -29.57 19.76 8.10
N LEU A 166 -30.40 20.68 8.62
CA LEU A 166 -31.35 21.44 7.80
C LEU A 166 -30.67 22.37 6.79
N VAL A 167 -29.44 22.80 7.07
CA VAL A 167 -28.64 23.63 6.16
C VAL A 167 -28.31 22.84 4.87
N ASP A 168 -28.14 21.50 4.97
CA ASP A 168 -27.88 20.63 3.82
C ASP A 168 -29.16 20.31 3.00
N LEU A 169 -30.34 20.52 3.57
CA LEU A 169 -31.65 20.23 2.96
C LEU A 169 -32.29 21.48 2.34
N LEU A 170 -32.20 22.59 3.05
CA LEU A 170 -32.84 23.85 2.69
C LEU A 170 -31.86 24.72 1.92
N THR A 171 -31.63 24.32 0.66
CA THR A 171 -30.70 25.01 -0.22
C THR A 171 -31.38 26.23 -0.87
N PRO A 172 -30.65 27.27 -1.33
CA PRO A 172 -31.21 28.41 -2.06
C PRO A 172 -31.98 28.02 -3.35
N GLU A 173 -31.82 26.77 -3.82
CA GLU A 173 -32.56 26.23 -4.97
C GLU A 173 -33.94 25.66 -4.57
N THR A 174 -34.06 25.18 -3.33
CA THR A 174 -35.29 24.54 -2.82
C THR A 174 -36.18 25.50 -2.05
N VAL A 175 -35.58 26.52 -1.40
CA VAL A 175 -36.30 27.48 -0.57
C VAL A 175 -35.78 28.91 -0.85
N GLN A 176 -36.66 29.88 -0.72
CA GLN A 176 -36.33 31.31 -0.80
C GLN A 176 -36.28 31.92 0.61
N GLU A 177 -35.53 33.01 0.77
CA GLU A 177 -35.47 33.73 2.04
C GLU A 177 -36.86 34.22 2.48
N THR A 178 -37.74 34.54 1.51
CA THR A 178 -39.14 34.91 1.72
C THR A 178 -40.00 33.78 2.32
N ASP A 179 -39.54 32.54 2.23
CA ASP A 179 -40.25 31.40 2.82
C ASP A 179 -40.12 31.37 4.33
N PHE A 180 -39.19 32.11 4.89
CA PHE A 180 -38.91 32.15 6.33
C PHE A 180 -39.21 33.55 6.87
N VAL A 181 -40.10 33.60 7.82
CA VAL A 181 -40.45 34.88 8.48
C VAL A 181 -39.81 34.89 9.87
N TYR A 182 -38.89 35.83 10.05
CA TYR A 182 -38.27 36.10 11.36
C TYR A 182 -38.44 37.58 11.69
N SER A 183 -39.24 37.88 12.66
CA SER A 183 -39.45 39.26 13.18
C SER A 183 -39.33 39.26 14.71
N GLU A 184 -39.60 40.39 15.30
CA GLU A 184 -39.65 40.50 16.77
C GLU A 184 -40.68 39.54 17.37
N HIS A 185 -41.83 39.34 16.70
CA HIS A 185 -42.96 38.57 17.20
C HIS A 185 -43.19 37.23 16.46
N LEU A 186 -42.82 37.12 15.20
CA LEU A 186 -43.07 35.94 14.37
C LEU A 186 -41.80 35.09 14.20
N THR A 187 -41.99 33.80 14.06
CA THR A 187 -40.94 32.83 13.77
C THR A 187 -41.46 31.75 12.85
N THR A 188 -40.56 31.15 12.08
CA THR A 188 -40.84 29.98 11.24
C THR A 188 -40.21 28.75 11.89
N LEU A 189 -41.00 27.71 12.12
CA LEU A 189 -40.52 26.40 12.58
C LEU A 189 -40.59 25.38 11.44
N ILE A 190 -39.67 24.44 11.50
CA ILE A 190 -39.63 23.30 10.60
C ILE A 190 -40.22 22.09 11.30
N VAL A 191 -41.18 21.42 10.67
CA VAL A 191 -41.84 20.24 11.17
C VAL A 191 -41.55 19.06 10.29
N VAL A 192 -40.99 18.00 10.87
CA VAL A 192 -40.80 16.71 10.18
C VAL A 192 -42.04 15.87 10.45
N VAL A 193 -42.72 15.50 9.37
CA VAL A 193 -43.98 14.76 9.39
C VAL A 193 -43.75 13.34 8.90
N PRO A 194 -44.12 12.32 9.68
CA PRO A 194 -43.99 10.92 9.23
C PRO A 194 -44.90 10.62 8.02
N ARG A 195 -44.52 9.62 7.28
CA ARG A 195 -45.27 9.15 6.11
C ARG A 195 -46.73 8.93 6.42
N GLY A 196 -47.62 9.52 5.63
CA GLY A 196 -49.07 9.37 5.72
C GLY A 196 -49.73 10.23 6.79
N ALA A 197 -49.01 11.06 7.54
CA ALA A 197 -49.56 11.98 8.52
C ALA A 197 -49.62 13.44 8.04
N GLU A 198 -49.47 13.68 6.74
CA GLU A 198 -49.52 15.02 6.14
C GLU A 198 -50.89 15.67 6.27
N GLU A 199 -51.98 14.90 6.04
CA GLU A 199 -53.37 15.35 6.15
C GLU A 199 -53.73 15.68 7.61
N GLU A 200 -53.22 14.88 8.56
CA GLU A 200 -53.37 15.13 9.98
C GLU A 200 -52.69 16.46 10.40
N LEU A 201 -51.49 16.71 9.91
CA LEU A 201 -50.84 18.00 10.14
C LEU A 201 -51.71 19.14 9.61
N LEU A 202 -52.08 19.08 8.31
CA LEU A 202 -52.83 20.18 7.67
C LEU A 202 -54.17 20.47 8.31
N SER A 203 -54.85 19.47 8.89
CA SER A 203 -56.13 19.62 9.55
C SER A 203 -56.03 20.17 10.97
N HIS A 204 -54.92 19.93 11.65
CA HIS A 204 -54.84 20.21 13.09
C HIS A 204 -53.79 21.27 13.49
N TYR A 205 -52.79 21.59 12.66
CA TYR A 205 -51.68 22.47 13.06
C TYR A 205 -52.13 23.87 13.52
N SER A 206 -53.20 24.43 12.92
CA SER A 206 -53.76 25.73 13.29
C SER A 206 -54.53 25.71 14.60
N SER A 207 -54.96 24.51 15.07
CA SER A 207 -55.65 24.32 16.35
C SER A 207 -54.72 24.02 17.54
N PHE A 208 -53.43 23.77 17.27
CA PHE A 208 -52.44 23.50 18.33
C PHE A 208 -52.18 24.68 19.23
N ASP A 209 -52.34 25.92 18.71
CA ASP A 209 -52.29 27.14 19.50
C ASP A 209 -52.97 28.28 18.72
N GLN A 210 -53.65 29.19 19.42
CA GLN A 210 -54.37 30.32 18.80
C GLN A 210 -53.43 31.34 18.09
N TYR A 211 -52.14 31.28 18.36
CA TYR A 211 -51.12 32.16 17.79
C TYR A 211 -50.35 31.51 16.63
N VAL A 212 -50.81 30.38 16.08
CA VAL A 212 -50.32 29.79 14.84
C VAL A 212 -51.01 30.49 13.67
N VAL A 213 -50.23 30.86 12.64
CA VAL A 213 -50.79 31.54 11.45
C VAL A 213 -51.52 30.50 10.58
N PRO A 214 -52.83 30.64 10.35
CA PRO A 214 -53.58 29.76 9.45
C PRO A 214 -53.00 29.80 8.04
N GLU A 215 -53.12 28.69 7.29
CA GLU A 215 -52.65 28.53 5.88
C GLU A 215 -51.11 28.76 5.69
N SER A 216 -50.35 28.77 6.81
CA SER A 216 -48.89 28.96 6.74
C SER A 216 -48.12 27.66 6.55
N ALA A 217 -48.75 26.50 6.76
CA ALA A 217 -48.09 25.21 6.60
C ALA A 217 -47.83 24.94 5.11
N GLN A 218 -46.56 24.76 4.75
CA GLN A 218 -46.14 24.46 3.40
C GLN A 218 -45.03 23.43 3.39
N LYS A 219 -45.13 22.46 2.46
CA LYS A 219 -44.07 21.46 2.21
C LYS A 219 -42.89 22.13 1.52
N ILE A 220 -41.69 21.96 2.07
CA ILE A 220 -40.49 22.68 1.62
C ILE A 220 -39.40 21.80 1.05
N ALA A 221 -39.48 20.48 1.22
CA ALA A 221 -38.51 19.54 0.65
C ALA A 221 -39.19 18.24 0.21
N PRO A 222 -38.62 17.50 -0.73
CA PRO A 222 -39.06 16.16 -1.08
C PRO A 222 -38.90 15.20 0.12
N ASP A 223 -39.67 14.11 0.09
CA ASP A 223 -39.67 13.12 1.16
C ASP A 223 -38.30 12.40 1.25
N ASP A 224 -37.91 12.02 2.46
CA ASP A 224 -36.74 11.21 2.66
C ASP A 224 -36.99 9.72 2.29
N LYS A 225 -35.95 8.89 2.44
CA LYS A 225 -36.05 7.44 2.14
C LYS A 225 -37.01 6.69 3.05
N GLU A 226 -37.30 7.24 4.22
CA GLU A 226 -38.26 6.70 5.20
C GLU A 226 -39.68 7.21 4.93
N GLY A 227 -39.83 8.19 4.02
CA GLY A 227 -41.09 8.83 3.67
C GLY A 227 -41.46 9.98 4.59
N ASN A 228 -40.51 10.51 5.38
CA ASN A 228 -40.77 11.70 6.17
C ASN A 228 -40.76 12.94 5.29
N SER A 229 -41.77 13.79 5.44
CA SER A 229 -41.89 15.07 4.74
C SER A 229 -41.45 16.24 5.64
N LEU A 230 -40.99 17.32 5.02
CA LEU A 230 -40.51 18.50 5.71
C LEU A 230 -41.46 19.69 5.42
N TRP A 231 -42.00 20.24 6.48
CA TRP A 231 -42.99 21.32 6.42
C TRP A 231 -42.49 22.54 7.18
N ARG A 232 -42.80 23.73 6.70
CA ARG A 232 -42.66 24.98 7.44
C ARG A 232 -44.00 25.40 8.02
N VAL A 233 -43.99 26.00 9.21
CA VAL A 233 -45.16 26.60 9.84
C VAL A 233 -44.73 27.94 10.45
N ILE A 234 -45.54 28.98 10.25
CA ILE A 234 -45.29 30.31 10.77
C ILE A 234 -46.18 30.53 12.00
N MET A 235 -45.61 31.05 13.04
CA MET A 235 -46.34 31.35 14.29
C MET A 235 -45.70 32.50 15.08
N PHE A 236 -46.41 32.95 16.08
CA PHE A 236 -45.84 33.87 17.06
C PHE A 236 -44.83 33.14 17.98
N LYS A 237 -43.78 33.82 18.34
CA LYS A 237 -42.74 33.26 19.22
C LYS A 237 -43.30 32.77 20.57
N SER A 238 -44.35 33.43 21.08
CA SER A 238 -45.02 33.04 22.34
C SER A 238 -45.67 31.67 22.27
N ALA A 239 -46.09 31.20 21.09
CA ALA A 239 -46.73 29.90 20.87
C ALA A 239 -45.75 28.75 20.67
N THR A 240 -44.45 29.02 20.54
CA THR A 240 -43.47 28.03 20.13
C THR A 240 -43.43 26.80 21.03
N ASP A 241 -43.43 26.96 22.35
CA ASP A 241 -43.30 25.85 23.29
C ASP A 241 -44.60 25.02 23.36
N ALA A 242 -45.78 25.69 23.32
CA ALA A 242 -47.08 25.02 23.26
C ALA A 242 -47.20 24.20 21.96
N PHE A 243 -46.85 24.78 20.83
CA PHE A 243 -46.85 24.12 19.54
C PHE A 243 -45.90 22.90 19.49
N LYS A 244 -44.68 23.05 20.01
CA LYS A 244 -43.72 21.93 20.11
C LYS A 244 -44.27 20.77 20.95
N THR A 245 -45.00 21.09 22.04
CA THR A 245 -45.63 20.08 22.91
C THR A 245 -46.76 19.36 22.21
N SER A 246 -47.64 20.08 21.52
CA SER A 246 -48.74 19.52 20.74
C SER A 246 -48.23 18.66 19.56
N CYS A 247 -47.21 19.12 18.83
CA CYS A 247 -46.55 18.34 17.77
C CYS A 247 -46.00 17.00 18.28
N ARG A 248 -45.40 16.96 19.49
CA ARG A 248 -44.90 15.73 20.11
C ARG A 248 -46.01 14.73 20.38
N GLN A 249 -47.20 15.21 20.83
CA GLN A 249 -48.34 14.34 21.05
C GLN A 249 -48.85 13.66 19.78
N HIS A 250 -48.72 14.35 18.62
CA HIS A 250 -49.06 13.84 17.32
C HIS A 250 -47.89 13.18 16.59
N ARG A 251 -46.78 12.90 17.28
CA ARG A 251 -45.54 12.28 16.73
C ARG A 251 -44.83 13.08 15.65
N PHE A 252 -45.08 14.39 15.57
CA PHE A 252 -44.35 15.30 14.73
C PHE A 252 -43.07 15.78 15.42
N THR A 253 -41.97 15.84 14.66
CA THR A 253 -40.70 16.35 15.19
C THR A 253 -40.49 17.78 14.76
N VAL A 254 -40.45 18.70 15.71
CA VAL A 254 -40.17 20.12 15.42
C VAL A 254 -38.67 20.39 15.53
N ARG A 255 -38.15 21.10 14.57
CA ARG A 255 -36.76 21.51 14.51
C ARG A 255 -36.65 23.03 14.37
N ASP A 256 -35.81 23.61 15.21
CA ASP A 256 -35.48 25.05 15.12
C ASP A 256 -34.49 25.25 13.96
N PHE A 257 -34.79 26.19 13.09
CA PHE A 257 -33.95 26.53 11.95
C PHE A 257 -34.04 28.02 11.69
N VAL A 258 -32.91 28.63 11.43
CA VAL A 258 -32.82 30.02 10.96
C VAL A 258 -32.13 29.97 9.60
N TYR A 259 -32.85 30.39 8.56
CA TYR A 259 -32.28 30.45 7.21
C TYR A 259 -31.19 31.51 7.17
N ASP A 260 -29.99 31.10 6.79
CA ASP A 260 -28.83 31.98 6.66
C ASP A 260 -28.02 31.56 5.43
N LYS A 261 -28.08 32.40 4.39
CA LYS A 261 -27.40 32.18 3.13
C LYS A 261 -25.88 32.08 3.31
N THR A 262 -25.31 32.79 4.28
CA THR A 262 -23.88 32.76 4.53
C THR A 262 -23.42 31.42 5.13
N LYS A 263 -24.22 30.86 6.02
CA LYS A 263 -23.96 29.53 6.61
C LYS A 263 -24.02 28.44 5.53
N TYR A 264 -25.01 28.51 4.64
CA TYR A 264 -25.09 27.57 3.52
C TYR A 264 -23.83 27.67 2.62
N GLN A 265 -23.42 28.86 2.25
CA GLN A 265 -22.20 29.04 1.45
C GLN A 265 -20.96 28.48 2.15
N GLN A 266 -20.82 28.69 3.46
CA GLN A 266 -19.71 28.12 4.24
C GLN A 266 -19.73 26.58 4.25
N VAL A 267 -20.89 25.94 4.33
CA VAL A 267 -21.02 24.47 4.26
C VAL A 267 -20.61 23.96 2.87
N VAL A 268 -21.09 24.61 1.80
CA VAL A 268 -20.73 24.25 0.42
C VAL A 268 -19.24 24.42 0.17
N GLU A 269 -18.66 25.55 0.59
CA GLU A 269 -17.21 25.82 0.46
C GLU A 269 -16.39 24.81 1.27
N SER A 270 -16.80 24.49 2.50
CA SER A 270 -16.14 23.51 3.37
C SER A 270 -16.17 22.11 2.75
N ARG A 271 -17.28 21.72 2.14
CA ARG A 271 -17.43 20.44 1.42
C ARG A 271 -16.49 20.40 0.20
N ALA A 272 -16.55 21.42 -0.65
CA ALA A 272 -15.70 21.55 -1.82
C ALA A 272 -14.20 21.53 -1.45
N ALA A 273 -13.83 22.23 -0.37
CA ALA A 273 -12.46 22.21 0.16
C ALA A 273 -12.03 20.82 0.63
N SER A 274 -12.91 20.09 1.33
CA SER A 274 -12.62 18.72 1.78
C SER A 274 -12.46 17.73 0.62
N GLU A 275 -13.29 17.85 -0.41
CA GLU A 275 -13.17 17.02 -1.63
C GLU A 275 -11.89 17.36 -2.42
N ALA A 276 -11.55 18.65 -2.52
CA ALA A 276 -10.32 19.09 -3.17
C ALA A 276 -9.08 18.58 -2.43
N GLU A 277 -9.09 18.64 -1.10
CA GLU A 277 -7.99 18.13 -0.27
C GLU A 277 -7.86 16.60 -0.40
N LEU A 278 -8.97 15.85 -0.42
CA LEU A 278 -8.96 14.41 -0.65
C LEU A 278 -8.28 14.07 -2.00
N ARG A 279 -8.68 14.72 -3.09
CA ARG A 279 -8.08 14.50 -4.43
C ARG A 279 -6.60 14.85 -4.44
N LYS A 280 -6.20 15.92 -3.76
CA LYS A 280 -4.81 16.32 -3.62
C LYS A 280 -3.99 15.27 -2.87
N GLN A 281 -4.47 14.80 -1.71
CA GLN A 281 -3.79 13.79 -0.91
C GLN A 281 -3.71 12.45 -1.64
N GLU A 282 -4.75 12.05 -2.38
CA GLU A 282 -4.72 10.87 -3.24
C GLU A 282 -3.63 10.97 -4.31
N GLY A 283 -3.56 12.09 -5.01
CA GLY A 283 -2.53 12.34 -6.04
C GLY A 283 -1.10 12.35 -5.47
N LEU A 284 -0.91 12.90 -4.27
CA LEU A 284 0.37 12.89 -3.58
C LEU A 284 0.76 11.48 -3.15
N LEU A 285 -0.14 10.74 -2.52
CA LEU A 285 0.10 9.37 -2.07
C LEU A 285 0.43 8.44 -3.25
N ARG A 286 -0.28 8.57 -4.39
CA ARG A 286 0.00 7.82 -5.61
C ARG A 286 1.44 8.04 -6.10
N ARG A 287 1.91 9.28 -6.15
CA ARG A 287 3.29 9.60 -6.55
C ARG A 287 4.32 9.07 -5.56
N VAL A 288 4.06 9.23 -4.27
CA VAL A 288 4.94 8.71 -3.22
C VAL A 288 5.04 7.20 -3.30
N CYS A 289 3.94 6.47 -3.48
CA CYS A 289 3.96 5.01 -3.65
C CYS A 289 4.77 4.56 -4.87
N GLN A 290 4.69 5.25 -6.00
CA GLN A 290 5.47 4.92 -7.20
C GLN A 290 6.98 5.06 -6.96
N VAL A 291 7.42 6.17 -6.37
CA VAL A 291 8.83 6.43 -6.07
C VAL A 291 9.32 5.49 -4.97
N ALA A 292 8.55 5.35 -3.89
CA ALA A 292 8.87 4.49 -2.77
C ALA A 292 8.99 3.01 -3.19
N PHE A 293 8.13 2.53 -4.08
CA PHE A 293 8.23 1.18 -4.63
C PHE A 293 9.52 0.99 -5.39
N SER A 294 9.86 1.91 -6.30
CA SER A 294 11.10 1.86 -7.05
C SER A 294 12.33 1.84 -6.13
N ASP A 295 12.42 2.78 -5.19
CA ASP A 295 13.58 2.91 -4.32
C ASP A 295 13.71 1.74 -3.34
N SER A 296 12.60 1.25 -2.78
CA SER A 296 12.60 0.09 -1.89
C SER A 296 12.96 -1.20 -2.64
N MET A 297 12.49 -1.39 -3.87
CA MET A 297 12.84 -2.54 -4.72
C MET A 297 14.32 -2.51 -5.11
N VAL A 298 14.84 -1.35 -5.51
CA VAL A 298 16.28 -1.16 -5.79
C VAL A 298 17.11 -1.50 -4.55
N ALA A 299 16.73 -0.97 -3.39
CA ALA A 299 17.41 -1.26 -2.13
C ALA A 299 17.38 -2.77 -1.81
N TRP A 300 16.22 -3.41 -1.89
CA TRP A 300 16.06 -4.83 -1.60
C TRP A 300 16.89 -5.71 -2.54
N THR A 301 16.92 -5.40 -3.84
CA THR A 301 17.76 -6.15 -4.81
C THR A 301 19.25 -6.00 -4.51
N HIS A 302 19.71 -4.80 -4.13
CA HIS A 302 21.10 -4.60 -3.69
C HIS A 302 21.42 -5.34 -2.39
N LEU A 303 20.47 -5.42 -1.46
CA LEU A 303 20.64 -6.23 -0.26
C LEU A 303 20.85 -7.71 -0.58
N LYS A 304 20.08 -8.24 -1.56
CA LYS A 304 20.31 -9.61 -2.08
C LYS A 304 21.72 -9.77 -2.66
N ALA A 305 22.21 -8.80 -3.42
CA ALA A 305 23.58 -8.81 -3.96
C ALA A 305 24.62 -8.79 -2.84
N MET A 306 24.44 -7.97 -1.81
CA MET A 306 25.33 -7.94 -0.64
C MET A 306 25.31 -9.25 0.14
N ARG A 307 24.13 -9.87 0.30
CA ARG A 307 23.98 -11.18 0.92
C ARG A 307 24.77 -12.24 0.15
N ILE A 308 24.58 -12.31 -1.17
CA ILE A 308 25.34 -13.22 -2.03
C ILE A 308 26.85 -13.01 -1.90
N PHE A 309 27.32 -11.74 -1.86
CA PHE A 309 28.74 -11.44 -1.67
C PHE A 309 29.24 -11.98 -0.33
N VAL A 310 28.56 -11.70 0.76
CA VAL A 310 28.98 -12.14 2.11
C VAL A 310 29.04 -13.67 2.22
N GLU A 311 27.99 -14.34 1.75
CA GLU A 311 27.93 -15.81 1.76
C GLU A 311 28.98 -16.44 0.81
N ALA A 312 29.27 -15.80 -0.36
CA ALA A 312 30.29 -16.24 -1.28
C ALA A 312 31.72 -16.09 -0.69
N VAL A 313 32.01 -14.97 0.00
CA VAL A 313 33.29 -14.79 0.70
C VAL A 313 33.51 -15.85 1.76
N LEU A 314 32.50 -16.13 2.58
CA LEU A 314 32.58 -17.15 3.62
C LEU A 314 32.74 -18.57 3.06
N ARG A 315 32.13 -18.86 1.90
CA ARG A 315 32.14 -20.20 1.28
C ARG A 315 33.36 -20.45 0.39
N PHE A 316 33.76 -19.45 -0.40
CA PHE A 316 34.83 -19.61 -1.40
C PHE A 316 36.16 -19.01 -0.98
N GLY A 317 36.20 -18.28 0.15
CA GLY A 317 37.42 -17.68 0.70
C GLY A 317 37.79 -16.32 0.05
N VAL A 318 39.03 -15.90 0.31
CA VAL A 318 39.58 -14.60 -0.13
C VAL A 318 40.88 -14.86 -0.93
N PRO A 319 41.06 -14.19 -2.08
CA PRO A 319 40.15 -13.25 -2.75
C PRO A 319 38.89 -13.95 -3.28
N PRO A 320 37.71 -13.30 -3.16
CA PRO A 320 36.47 -13.92 -3.63
C PRO A 320 36.45 -13.93 -5.16
N THR A 321 36.55 -15.12 -5.73
CA THR A 321 36.43 -15.35 -7.18
C THR A 321 35.17 -16.18 -7.44
N PHE A 322 34.06 -15.51 -7.78
CA PHE A 322 32.79 -16.17 -8.00
C PHE A 322 31.99 -15.52 -9.12
N GLY A 323 31.10 -16.29 -9.75
CA GLY A 323 30.06 -15.78 -10.64
C GLY A 323 28.70 -15.89 -9.96
N ALA A 324 27.87 -14.86 -10.09
CA ALA A 324 26.49 -14.89 -9.64
C ALA A 324 25.54 -14.89 -10.85
N TYR A 325 24.53 -15.74 -10.80
CA TYR A 325 23.58 -15.98 -11.87
C TYR A 325 22.17 -15.89 -11.36
N LEU A 326 21.33 -15.19 -12.09
CA LEU A 326 19.90 -15.14 -11.85
C LEU A 326 19.20 -16.21 -12.69
N ILE A 327 18.44 -17.06 -12.04
CA ILE A 327 17.69 -18.15 -12.67
C ILE A 327 16.21 -17.89 -12.46
N LYS A 328 15.41 -18.00 -13.52
CA LYS A 328 13.95 -17.95 -13.44
C LYS A 328 13.40 -19.38 -13.48
N PRO A 329 13.14 -20.01 -12.34
CA PRO A 329 12.74 -21.42 -12.27
C PRO A 329 11.35 -21.64 -12.86
N GLY A 330 11.09 -22.85 -13.33
CA GLY A 330 9.75 -23.25 -13.77
C GLY A 330 8.76 -23.26 -12.60
N LYS A 331 7.48 -23.06 -12.89
CA LYS A 331 6.40 -22.90 -11.89
C LYS A 331 6.14 -24.12 -11.02
N TYR A 332 6.53 -25.33 -11.46
CA TYR A 332 6.19 -26.58 -10.77
C TYR A 332 7.28 -26.98 -9.78
N ALA A 333 6.89 -27.39 -8.56
CA ALA A 333 7.81 -27.84 -7.50
C ALA A 333 8.70 -29.03 -7.95
N SER A 334 8.18 -29.97 -8.74
CA SER A 334 8.95 -31.10 -9.31
C SER A 334 10.08 -30.62 -10.24
N LYS A 335 9.88 -29.53 -10.98
CA LYS A 335 10.92 -28.92 -11.79
C LYS A 335 11.98 -28.21 -10.95
N GLN A 336 11.58 -27.59 -9.84
CA GLN A 336 12.51 -26.93 -8.93
C GLN A 336 13.44 -27.92 -8.21
N SER A 337 12.91 -29.09 -7.77
CA SER A 337 13.73 -30.16 -7.19
C SER A 337 14.75 -30.70 -8.20
N LYS A 338 14.31 -30.99 -9.43
CA LYS A 338 15.23 -31.42 -10.51
C LYS A 338 16.25 -30.33 -10.86
N LEU A 339 15.84 -29.05 -10.84
CA LEU A 339 16.73 -27.93 -11.08
C LEU A 339 17.85 -27.86 -10.04
N ARG A 340 17.55 -28.08 -8.74
CA ARG A 340 18.57 -28.16 -7.68
C ARG A 340 19.58 -29.28 -7.95
N SER A 341 19.13 -30.46 -8.30
CA SER A 341 20.01 -31.60 -8.62
C SER A 341 20.90 -31.33 -9.84
N GLU A 342 20.33 -30.74 -10.90
CA GLU A 342 21.09 -30.39 -12.11
C GLU A 342 22.11 -29.28 -11.85
N LEU A 343 21.76 -28.29 -11.01
CA LEU A 343 22.70 -27.24 -10.60
C LEU A 343 23.92 -27.83 -9.88
N VAL A 344 23.71 -28.79 -8.99
CA VAL A 344 24.81 -29.49 -8.33
C VAL A 344 25.69 -30.17 -9.37
N GLU A 345 25.12 -30.92 -10.32
CA GLU A 345 25.89 -31.64 -11.34
C GLU A 345 26.69 -30.71 -12.26
N VAL A 346 26.07 -29.62 -12.74
CA VAL A 346 26.72 -28.66 -13.63
C VAL A 346 27.81 -27.87 -12.94
N LEU A 347 27.57 -27.46 -11.68
CA LEU A 347 28.50 -26.63 -10.92
C LEU A 347 29.63 -27.43 -10.28
N CYS A 348 29.39 -28.69 -9.84
CA CYS A 348 30.48 -29.59 -9.38
C CYS A 348 31.47 -29.96 -10.50
N LYS A 349 30.99 -30.13 -11.73
CA LYS A 349 31.89 -30.36 -12.91
C LYS A 349 32.78 -29.15 -13.18
N ASN A 350 32.41 -27.98 -12.74
CA ASN A 350 33.15 -26.73 -12.92
C ASN A 350 34.18 -26.46 -11.78
N THR A 351 34.14 -27.21 -10.67
CA THR A 351 35.02 -27.04 -9.51
C THR A 351 36.13 -28.11 -9.42
N GLY A 352 36.46 -28.80 -10.54
CA GLY A 352 37.61 -29.69 -10.62
C GLY A 352 37.66 -30.85 -9.65
N GLY A 353 36.50 -31.36 -9.22
CA GLY A 353 36.43 -32.52 -8.37
C GLY A 353 36.82 -32.31 -6.89
N MET A 354 37.22 -31.13 -6.48
CA MET A 354 37.57 -30.81 -5.10
C MET A 354 36.42 -31.03 -4.10
N PHE A 355 35.18 -30.98 -4.59
CA PHE A 355 33.94 -31.27 -3.85
C PHE A 355 33.29 -32.62 -4.19
N GLY A 356 33.84 -33.38 -5.14
CA GLY A 356 33.28 -34.67 -5.57
C GLY A 356 33.45 -35.80 -4.57
N SER A 357 34.17 -35.59 -3.49
CA SER A 357 34.45 -36.59 -2.46
C SER A 357 33.57 -36.50 -1.20
N MET A 358 32.78 -35.40 -1.07
CA MET A 358 31.84 -35.24 0.03
C MET A 358 30.43 -35.68 -0.37
N THR A 359 30.30 -36.92 -0.80
CA THR A 359 28.99 -37.57 -0.95
C THR A 359 28.44 -37.96 0.41
N ALA A 360 27.24 -37.55 0.72
CA ALA A 360 26.20 -38.18 1.56
C ALA A 360 26.63 -39.04 2.76
N GLY A 361 27.63 -38.65 3.53
CA GLY A 361 28.05 -39.49 4.66
C GLY A 361 28.61 -38.74 5.87
N ASP A 362 29.20 -37.57 5.67
CA ASP A 362 30.02 -36.91 6.72
C ASP A 362 29.58 -35.49 7.12
N SER A 363 28.35 -35.11 6.89
CA SER A 363 27.84 -33.74 7.15
C SER A 363 27.26 -33.57 8.56
N LYS A 364 28.01 -34.00 9.62
CA LYS A 364 27.58 -33.76 11.02
C LYS A 364 28.37 -32.72 11.78
N GLU A 365 29.40 -32.08 11.22
CA GLU A 365 30.29 -31.19 11.98
C GLU A 365 30.72 -29.90 11.26
N SER A 366 29.91 -29.20 10.53
CA SER A 366 30.20 -27.75 10.25
C SER A 366 28.92 -26.94 10.20
N GLY A 367 28.55 -26.43 11.37
CA GLY A 367 27.35 -25.60 11.56
C GLY A 367 27.51 -24.21 10.97
N HIS A 368 27.18 -24.04 9.72
CA HIS A 368 26.77 -22.75 9.17
C HIS A 368 25.64 -23.04 8.19
N GLN A 369 24.42 -23.10 8.73
CA GLN A 369 23.19 -23.17 7.95
C GLN A 369 22.85 -21.76 7.47
N GLY A 370 22.81 -21.55 6.16
CA GLY A 370 22.09 -20.41 5.57
C GLY A 370 20.60 -20.53 5.89
N ALA A 371 19.94 -19.43 6.19
CA ALA A 371 18.57 -19.37 6.73
C ALA A 371 17.46 -19.97 5.84
N ASP A 372 17.79 -20.48 4.63
CA ASP A 372 16.83 -21.03 3.66
C ASP A 372 17.08 -22.52 3.32
N ASP A 373 18.00 -23.21 4.02
CA ASP A 373 18.26 -24.65 3.79
C ASP A 373 17.26 -25.49 4.60
N GLU A 374 16.13 -25.80 4.00
CA GLU A 374 15.27 -26.89 4.47
C GLU A 374 16.06 -28.21 4.38
N ALA A 375 16.36 -28.79 5.53
CA ALA A 375 16.90 -30.16 5.70
C ALA A 375 18.43 -30.37 5.56
N GLY A 376 19.32 -29.47 5.96
CA GLY A 376 20.73 -29.82 6.22
C GLY A 376 21.53 -30.38 5.02
N GLU A 377 21.08 -30.21 3.80
CA GLU A 377 21.80 -30.60 2.60
C GLU A 377 22.84 -29.53 2.22
N TYR A 378 24.10 -29.96 2.10
CA TYR A 378 25.19 -29.08 1.66
C TYR A 378 25.19 -28.94 0.14
N TYR A 379 25.07 -27.70 -0.38
CA TYR A 379 25.17 -27.41 -1.81
C TYR A 379 26.52 -26.74 -2.13
N PRO A 380 27.16 -27.08 -3.28
CA PRO A 380 28.44 -26.48 -3.70
C PRO A 380 28.31 -25.03 -4.23
N TYR A 381 27.18 -24.41 -4.02
CA TYR A 381 26.86 -23.05 -4.46
C TYR A 381 26.11 -22.28 -3.38
N VAL A 382 26.21 -20.96 -3.42
CA VAL A 382 25.37 -20.06 -2.60
C VAL A 382 24.02 -19.90 -3.30
N PHE A 383 22.95 -19.90 -2.53
CA PHE A 383 21.58 -19.79 -3.05
C PHE A 383 20.77 -18.77 -2.26
N VAL A 384 20.08 -17.86 -2.98
CA VAL A 384 19.11 -16.94 -2.40
C VAL A 384 17.89 -16.87 -3.33
N GLY A 385 16.76 -17.32 -2.84
CA GLY A 385 15.48 -17.20 -3.54
C GLY A 385 14.76 -15.90 -3.19
N PHE A 386 14.00 -15.31 -4.12
CA PHE A 386 13.09 -14.22 -3.80
C PHE A 386 11.98 -14.06 -4.85
N THR A 387 10.89 -13.43 -4.45
CA THR A 387 9.75 -13.15 -5.31
C THR A 387 9.54 -11.63 -5.34
N PRO A 388 9.98 -10.92 -6.40
CA PRO A 388 9.97 -9.47 -6.44
C PRO A 388 8.59 -8.84 -6.29
N MET A 389 7.56 -9.46 -6.87
CA MET A 389 6.17 -8.98 -6.79
C MET A 389 5.26 -10.07 -6.24
N SER A 390 4.20 -9.65 -5.55
CA SER A 390 3.12 -10.56 -5.16
C SER A 390 2.50 -11.20 -6.41
N ALA A 391 2.10 -12.45 -6.33
CA ALA A 391 1.36 -13.07 -7.42
C ALA A 391 0.01 -12.33 -7.57
N LYS A 392 -0.25 -11.82 -8.78
CA LYS A 392 -1.58 -11.29 -9.15
C LYS A 392 -2.59 -12.43 -9.20
#